data_e5ec8761ed106d2fbd24284036aa415e
#
_entry.id   e5ec8761ed106d2fbd24284036aa415e
#
_cell.length_a   1.000
_cell.length_b   1.000
_cell.length_c   1.000
_cell.angle_alpha   90.00
_cell.angle_beta   90.00
_cell.angle_gamma   90.00
#
_symmetry.space_group_name_H-M   'P 1'
#
loop_
_entity.id
_entity.type
_entity.pdbx_description
1 polymer ?
#
loop_
_entity_poly.entity_id
_entity_poly.type
_entity_poly.pdbx_seq_one_letter_code
_entity_poly.pdbx_strand_id
1 'polypeptide(L)'
;MKTLEFKISIDAPKEKVWEVLWDDQTYRQWASVFCEGTYAVSSWQEGDVIHFLSPGGMGMNSIIFKKVENEYMAFKHISEIKDYKVLPADAAGEGWSNVMETYRLISTENGTLLEGTMDMDEKYTDYFEEVFPKAFEKIKELSEMR
;
A
#
# COMPACT_ATOMS: atom_id res chain seq x y z
N MET A 1 -4.40 -17.62 -6.22
CA MET A 1 -4.37 -16.16 -6.01
C MET A 1 -5.72 -15.70 -5.47
N LYS A 2 -5.72 -14.94 -4.42
CA LYS A 2 -6.93 -14.44 -3.78
C LYS A 2 -6.82 -12.92 -3.64
N THR A 3 -7.96 -12.22 -3.79
CA THR A 3 -8.02 -10.77 -3.58
C THR A 3 -8.69 -10.50 -2.25
N LEU A 4 -7.98 -9.83 -1.34
CA LEU A 4 -8.54 -9.39 -0.06
C LEU A 4 -9.05 -7.96 -0.21
N GLU A 5 -10.16 -7.65 0.47
CA GLU A 5 -10.76 -6.33 0.46
C GLU A 5 -10.89 -5.82 1.89
N PHE A 6 -10.57 -4.54 2.09
CA PHE A 6 -10.64 -3.90 3.40
C PHE A 6 -11.30 -2.53 3.26
N LYS A 7 -12.05 -2.11 4.28
CA LYS A 7 -12.71 -0.81 4.29
C LYS A 7 -12.66 -0.21 5.68
N ILE A 8 -12.56 1.13 5.74
CA ILE A 8 -12.67 1.85 7.00
C ILE A 8 -13.22 3.25 6.73
N SER A 9 -14.10 3.71 7.63
CA SER A 9 -14.63 5.08 7.59
C SER A 9 -13.71 5.99 8.40
N ILE A 10 -13.35 7.13 7.83
CA ILE A 10 -12.41 8.07 8.43
C ILE A 10 -13.07 9.44 8.52
N ASP A 11 -13.02 10.06 9.69
CA ASP A 11 -13.59 11.40 9.92
C ASP A 11 -12.56 12.46 9.53
N ALA A 12 -12.28 12.53 8.23
CA ALA A 12 -11.36 13.50 7.64
C ALA A 12 -11.65 13.59 6.14
N PRO A 13 -11.37 14.74 5.50
CA PRO A 13 -11.60 14.88 4.07
C PRO A 13 -10.62 14.02 3.27
N LYS A 14 -11.01 13.64 2.07
CA LYS A 14 -10.20 12.75 1.23
C LYS A 14 -8.80 13.30 0.94
N GLU A 15 -8.66 14.61 0.85
CA GLU A 15 -7.35 15.25 0.64
C GLU A 15 -6.40 14.96 1.81
N LYS A 16 -6.92 14.97 3.02
CA LYS A 16 -6.14 14.64 4.23
C LYS A 16 -5.77 13.16 4.26
N VAL A 17 -6.72 12.29 3.93
CA VAL A 17 -6.45 10.84 3.89
C VAL A 17 -5.41 10.52 2.83
N TRP A 18 -5.52 11.15 1.66
CA TRP A 18 -4.56 11.00 0.58
C TRP A 18 -3.15 11.39 1.01
N GLU A 19 -3.03 12.53 1.69
CA GLU A 19 -1.76 13.00 2.23
C GLU A 19 -1.16 11.99 3.22
N VAL A 20 -1.99 11.48 4.14
CA VAL A 20 -1.54 10.48 5.12
C VAL A 20 -1.06 9.21 4.45
N LEU A 21 -1.77 8.77 3.41
CA LEU A 21 -1.39 7.54 2.70
C LEU A 21 -0.01 7.65 2.05
N TRP A 22 0.29 8.77 1.39
CA TRP A 22 1.43 8.82 0.49
C TRP A 22 2.54 9.79 0.86
N ASP A 23 2.37 10.65 1.86
CA ASP A 23 3.46 11.48 2.36
C ASP A 23 4.48 10.57 3.07
N ASP A 24 5.77 10.81 2.84
CA ASP A 24 6.82 9.94 3.35
C ASP A 24 6.76 9.74 4.87
N GLN A 25 6.53 10.81 5.63
CA GLN A 25 6.49 10.71 7.08
C GLN A 25 5.34 9.85 7.59
N THR A 26 4.14 10.03 7.04
CA THR A 26 2.96 9.29 7.48
C THR A 26 2.93 7.89 6.88
N TYR A 27 3.38 7.75 5.64
CA TYR A 27 3.50 6.43 5.01
C TYR A 27 4.37 5.50 5.87
N ARG A 28 5.52 5.96 6.33
CA ARG A 28 6.43 5.16 7.16
C ARG A 28 5.76 4.72 8.46
N GLN A 29 4.86 5.54 9.01
CA GLN A 29 4.17 5.19 10.25
C GLN A 29 3.16 4.07 10.06
N TRP A 30 2.27 4.18 9.07
CA TRP A 30 1.26 3.14 8.89
C TRP A 30 1.83 1.90 8.20
N ALA A 31 2.80 2.04 7.32
CA ALA A 31 3.42 0.90 6.65
C ALA A 31 4.26 0.06 7.62
N SER A 32 4.77 0.66 8.68
CA SER A 32 5.53 -0.06 9.70
C SER A 32 4.69 -1.12 10.43
N VAL A 33 3.37 -1.05 10.32
CA VAL A 33 2.48 -2.09 10.85
C VAL A 33 2.75 -3.42 10.15
N PHE A 34 3.10 -3.38 8.86
CA PHE A 34 3.44 -4.59 8.10
C PHE A 34 4.86 -5.07 8.39
N CYS A 35 5.80 -4.15 8.41
CA CYS A 35 7.19 -4.43 8.70
C CYS A 35 7.85 -3.15 9.20
N GLU A 36 8.37 -3.17 10.41
CA GLU A 36 8.97 -1.98 11.01
C GLU A 36 10.05 -1.38 10.10
N GLY A 37 9.97 -0.09 9.89
CA GLY A 37 10.93 0.65 9.09
C GLY A 37 10.65 0.66 7.59
N THR A 38 9.49 0.16 7.15
CA THR A 38 9.10 0.16 5.74
C THR A 38 9.00 1.59 5.20
N TYR A 39 9.54 1.80 4.00
CA TYR A 39 9.49 3.08 3.29
C TYR A 39 9.33 2.84 1.79
N ALA A 40 9.00 3.90 1.05
CA ALA A 40 8.81 3.82 -0.39
C ALA A 40 9.73 4.80 -1.09
N VAL A 41 10.26 4.42 -2.26
CA VAL A 41 11.11 5.27 -3.09
C VAL A 41 10.49 5.36 -4.48
N SER A 42 10.08 6.56 -4.89
CA SER A 42 9.44 6.79 -6.18
C SER A 42 9.38 8.29 -6.48
N SER A 43 9.20 8.63 -7.75
CA SER A 43 8.84 9.99 -8.17
C SER A 43 7.32 10.23 -8.07
N TRP A 44 6.55 9.18 -7.77
CA TRP A 44 5.11 9.23 -7.51
C TRP A 44 4.24 9.65 -8.71
N GLN A 45 4.75 9.51 -9.92
CA GLN A 45 3.96 9.77 -11.14
C GLN A 45 3.39 8.46 -11.67
N GLU A 46 2.18 8.51 -12.24
CA GLU A 46 1.58 7.33 -12.87
C GLU A 46 2.54 6.77 -13.93
N GLY A 47 2.72 5.46 -13.91
CA GLY A 47 3.64 4.76 -14.82
C GLY A 47 5.05 4.61 -14.28
N ASP A 48 5.41 5.33 -13.24
CA ASP A 48 6.76 5.28 -12.68
C ASP A 48 6.98 4.07 -11.79
N VAL A 49 8.25 3.69 -11.67
CA VAL A 49 8.67 2.64 -10.75
C VAL A 49 8.48 3.12 -9.31
N ILE A 50 8.09 2.23 -8.44
CA ILE A 50 8.07 2.44 -7.00
C ILE A 50 8.67 1.21 -6.32
N HIS A 51 9.62 1.46 -5.40
CA HIS A 51 10.21 0.41 -4.59
C HIS A 51 9.70 0.53 -3.17
N PHE A 52 9.07 -0.52 -2.66
CA PHE A 52 8.68 -0.63 -1.26
C PHE A 52 9.77 -1.41 -0.57
N LEU A 53 10.45 -0.79 0.38
CA LEU A 53 11.64 -1.36 1.01
C LEU A 53 11.50 -1.43 2.53
N SER A 54 12.14 -2.42 3.12
CA SER A 54 12.31 -2.50 4.57
C SER A 54 13.81 -2.50 4.89
N PRO A 55 14.17 -2.25 6.16
CA PRO A 55 15.58 -2.30 6.56
C PRO A 55 16.20 -3.66 6.21
N GLY A 56 17.40 -3.65 5.68
CA GLY A 56 18.04 -4.85 5.20
C GLY A 56 17.92 -5.07 3.70
N GLY A 57 17.19 -4.17 3.00
CA GLY A 57 17.13 -4.20 1.55
C GLY A 57 16.16 -5.20 0.95
N MET A 58 15.18 -5.63 1.74
CA MET A 58 14.11 -6.51 1.27
C MET A 58 12.90 -5.67 0.85
N GLY A 59 12.17 -6.10 -0.16
CA GLY A 59 10.96 -5.39 -0.55
C GLY A 59 10.40 -5.81 -1.90
N MET A 60 9.64 -4.90 -2.51
CA MET A 60 8.96 -5.15 -3.79
C MET A 60 9.32 -4.08 -4.82
N ASN A 61 9.61 -4.53 -6.04
CA ASN A 61 9.75 -3.69 -7.22
C ASN A 61 8.39 -3.61 -7.90
N SER A 62 7.85 -2.42 -8.03
CA SER A 62 6.48 -2.22 -8.49
C SER A 62 6.40 -1.03 -9.43
N ILE A 63 5.22 -0.85 -10.04
CA ILE A 63 4.93 0.36 -10.82
C ILE A 63 3.64 0.98 -10.29
N ILE A 64 3.53 2.30 -10.43
CA ILE A 64 2.28 3.01 -10.17
C ILE A 64 1.41 2.80 -11.41
N PHE A 65 0.51 1.83 -11.33
CA PHE A 65 -0.31 1.42 -12.46
C PHE A 65 -1.38 2.45 -12.81
N LYS A 66 -1.97 3.07 -11.78
CA LYS A 66 -3.00 4.09 -11.95
C LYS A 66 -2.94 5.05 -10.77
N LYS A 67 -3.07 6.35 -11.07
CA LYS A 67 -3.12 7.37 -10.02
C LYS A 67 -4.14 8.44 -10.40
N VAL A 68 -5.15 8.62 -9.54
CA VAL A 68 -6.09 9.73 -9.63
C VAL A 68 -6.00 10.45 -8.29
N GLU A 69 -5.40 11.63 -8.28
CA GLU A 69 -5.10 12.37 -7.04
C GLU A 69 -6.35 12.54 -6.17
N ASN A 70 -6.19 12.24 -4.88
CA ASN A 70 -7.24 12.30 -3.87
C ASN A 70 -8.35 11.27 -4.03
N GLU A 71 -8.24 10.34 -4.99
CA GLU A 71 -9.31 9.39 -5.27
C GLU A 71 -8.87 7.93 -5.38
N TYR A 72 -7.76 7.66 -6.09
CA TYR A 72 -7.40 6.27 -6.38
C TYR A 72 -5.91 6.10 -6.62
N MET A 73 -5.35 5.04 -6.06
CA MET A 73 -3.96 4.64 -6.30
C MET A 73 -3.92 3.13 -6.49
N ALA A 74 -3.28 2.69 -7.57
CA ALA A 74 -3.08 1.26 -7.82
C ALA A 74 -1.60 0.99 -8.07
N PHE A 75 -1.07 0.01 -7.36
CA PHE A 75 0.29 -0.48 -7.57
C PHE A 75 0.22 -1.87 -8.20
N LYS A 76 1.13 -2.12 -9.14
CA LYS A 76 1.31 -3.45 -9.70
C LYS A 76 2.69 -3.93 -9.29
N HIS A 77 2.70 -4.97 -8.48
CA HIS A 77 3.96 -5.56 -8.01
C HIS A 77 4.53 -6.46 -9.09
N ILE A 78 5.79 -6.29 -9.43
CA ILE A 78 6.44 -6.97 -10.54
C ILE A 78 7.38 -8.06 -10.08
N SER A 79 8.23 -7.76 -9.08
CA SER A 79 9.23 -8.69 -8.59
C SER A 79 9.65 -8.33 -7.18
N GLU A 80 10.43 -9.22 -6.55
CA GLU A 80 10.98 -8.96 -5.23
C GLU A 80 12.29 -8.19 -5.31
N ILE A 81 12.66 -7.56 -4.20
CA ILE A 81 13.95 -6.92 -4.00
C ILE A 81 14.63 -7.64 -2.84
N LYS A 82 15.92 -8.03 -3.01
CA LYS A 82 16.73 -8.63 -1.96
C LYS A 82 18.09 -7.96 -1.97
N ASP A 83 18.59 -7.60 -0.79
CA ASP A 83 19.88 -6.91 -0.63
C ASP A 83 19.96 -5.67 -1.52
N TYR A 84 18.86 -4.89 -1.60
CA TYR A 84 18.73 -3.69 -2.43
C TYR A 84 18.82 -3.96 -3.93
N LYS A 85 18.69 -5.22 -4.36
CA LYS A 85 18.76 -5.59 -5.77
C LYS A 85 17.40 -6.08 -6.26
N VAL A 86 16.95 -5.53 -7.40
CA VAL A 86 15.71 -5.96 -8.04
C VAL A 86 15.93 -7.32 -8.69
N LEU A 87 15.10 -8.30 -8.32
CA LEU A 87 15.14 -9.62 -8.91
C LEU A 87 14.26 -9.70 -10.16
N PRO A 88 14.52 -10.65 -11.08
CA PRO A 88 13.64 -10.87 -12.23
C PRO A 88 12.24 -11.24 -11.79
N ALA A 89 11.24 -10.92 -12.62
CA ALA A 89 9.82 -11.12 -12.33
C ALA A 89 9.44 -12.57 -12.00
N ASP A 90 10.20 -13.54 -12.52
CA ASP A 90 9.93 -14.96 -12.32
C ASP A 90 10.86 -15.61 -11.28
N ALA A 91 11.77 -14.84 -10.68
CA ALA A 91 12.81 -15.39 -9.80
C ALA A 91 12.25 -16.05 -8.55
N ALA A 92 11.18 -15.51 -8.00
CA ALA A 92 10.61 -16.01 -6.75
C ALA A 92 9.75 -17.25 -6.94
N GLY A 93 9.18 -17.46 -8.11
CA GLY A 93 8.28 -18.57 -8.38
C GLY A 93 7.04 -18.59 -7.51
N GLU A 94 6.74 -17.49 -6.83
CA GLU A 94 5.77 -17.44 -5.74
C GLU A 94 4.51 -16.62 -6.04
N GLY A 95 4.32 -16.23 -7.30
CA GLY A 95 3.10 -15.52 -7.68
C GLY A 95 3.05 -14.05 -7.29
N TRP A 96 4.18 -13.42 -7.02
CA TRP A 96 4.22 -11.99 -6.73
C TRP A 96 4.31 -11.11 -7.98
N SER A 97 4.37 -11.72 -9.17
CA SER A 97 4.40 -10.99 -10.42
C SER A 97 2.99 -10.60 -10.84
N ASN A 98 2.79 -9.33 -11.20
CA ASN A 98 1.50 -8.78 -11.63
C ASN A 98 0.42 -8.76 -10.56
N VAL A 99 0.81 -8.73 -9.29
CA VAL A 99 -0.10 -8.65 -8.15
C VAL A 99 -0.51 -7.20 -7.94
N MET A 100 -1.81 -6.96 -7.80
CA MET A 100 -2.35 -5.60 -7.63
C MET A 100 -2.62 -5.26 -6.18
N GLU A 101 -2.34 -4.00 -5.84
CA GLU A 101 -2.67 -3.43 -4.54
C GLU A 101 -3.30 -2.07 -4.81
N THR A 102 -4.55 -1.85 -4.35
CA THR A 102 -5.27 -0.62 -4.68
C THR A 102 -5.84 0.07 -3.44
N TYR A 103 -5.98 1.39 -3.54
CA TYR A 103 -6.58 2.23 -2.50
C TYR A 103 -7.52 3.22 -3.15
N ARG A 104 -8.77 3.22 -2.70
CA ARG A 104 -9.81 4.13 -3.24
C ARG A 104 -10.38 4.97 -2.11
N LEU A 105 -10.53 6.27 -2.36
CA LEU A 105 -11.14 7.20 -1.41
C LEU A 105 -12.49 7.66 -1.96
N ILE A 106 -13.53 7.51 -1.15
CA ILE A 106 -14.89 7.90 -1.51
C ILE A 106 -15.38 8.90 -0.47
N SER A 107 -15.79 10.08 -0.90
CA SER A 107 -16.33 11.10 0.00
C SER A 107 -17.67 10.63 0.56
N THR A 108 -17.87 10.82 1.87
CA THR A 108 -19.11 10.49 2.56
C THR A 108 -19.61 11.74 3.28
N GLU A 109 -20.79 11.67 3.89
CA GLU A 109 -21.36 12.80 4.65
C GLU A 109 -20.42 13.28 5.75
N ASN A 110 -19.73 12.33 6.41
CA ASN A 110 -18.93 12.63 7.60
C ASN A 110 -17.42 12.58 7.35
N GLY A 111 -16.99 12.35 6.12
CA GLY A 111 -15.57 12.25 5.84
C GLY A 111 -15.27 11.41 4.60
N THR A 112 -14.52 10.34 4.79
CA THR A 112 -14.02 9.50 3.70
C THR A 112 -14.17 8.02 4.02
N LEU A 113 -14.59 7.24 3.03
CA LEU A 113 -14.50 5.78 3.09
C LEU A 113 -13.23 5.39 2.34
N LEU A 114 -12.31 4.71 3.03
CA LEU A 114 -11.11 4.15 2.43
C LEU A 114 -11.37 2.68 2.11
N GLU A 115 -11.21 2.32 0.84
CA GLU A 115 -11.30 0.94 0.39
C GLU A 115 -9.95 0.49 -0.14
N GLY A 116 -9.48 -0.66 0.31
CA GLY A 116 -8.23 -1.22 -0.17
C GLY A 116 -8.40 -2.64 -0.66
N THR A 117 -7.63 -3.00 -1.69
CA THR A 117 -7.59 -4.39 -2.18
C THR A 117 -6.14 -4.83 -2.28
N MET A 118 -5.90 -6.13 -2.09
CA MET A 118 -4.58 -6.70 -2.24
C MET A 118 -4.72 -8.13 -2.76
N ASP A 119 -4.11 -8.39 -3.92
CA ASP A 119 -4.00 -9.74 -4.45
C ASP A 119 -2.84 -10.44 -3.78
N MET A 120 -3.01 -11.71 -3.44
CA MET A 120 -1.95 -12.47 -2.79
C MET A 120 -2.17 -13.98 -2.94
N ASP A 121 -1.10 -14.73 -2.71
CA ASP A 121 -1.17 -16.17 -2.62
C ASP A 121 -1.93 -16.54 -1.34
N GLU A 122 -2.73 -17.60 -1.40
CA GLU A 122 -3.55 -18.03 -0.27
C GLU A 122 -2.76 -18.27 1.02
N LYS A 123 -1.49 -18.67 0.91
CA LYS A 123 -0.66 -18.92 2.09
C LYS A 123 -0.35 -17.68 2.93
N TYR A 124 -0.55 -16.48 2.37
CA TYR A 124 -0.32 -15.22 3.08
C TYR A 124 -1.60 -14.56 3.57
N THR A 125 -2.78 -15.09 3.22
CA THR A 125 -4.05 -14.41 3.53
C THR A 125 -4.28 -14.20 5.02
N ASP A 126 -3.99 -15.20 5.85
CA ASP A 126 -4.19 -15.08 7.31
C ASP A 126 -3.38 -13.92 7.89
N TYR A 127 -2.14 -13.78 7.46
CA TYR A 127 -1.27 -12.69 7.90
C TYR A 127 -1.85 -11.33 7.52
N PHE A 128 -2.23 -11.16 6.25
CA PHE A 128 -2.73 -9.88 5.77
C PHE A 128 -4.13 -9.55 6.30
N GLU A 129 -4.97 -10.55 6.50
CA GLU A 129 -6.29 -10.34 7.12
C GLU A 129 -6.17 -9.83 8.56
N GLU A 130 -5.08 -10.17 9.25
CA GLU A 130 -4.80 -9.65 10.58
C GLU A 130 -4.16 -8.27 10.53
N VAL A 131 -3.22 -8.04 9.64
CA VAL A 131 -2.37 -6.84 9.62
C VAL A 131 -3.02 -5.65 8.92
N PHE A 132 -3.71 -5.86 7.79
CA PHE A 132 -4.33 -4.75 7.05
C PHE A 132 -5.30 -3.91 7.87
N PRO A 133 -6.20 -4.53 8.67
CA PRO A 133 -7.08 -3.72 9.53
C PRO A 133 -6.31 -2.83 10.51
N LYS A 134 -5.19 -3.31 11.03
CA LYS A 134 -4.34 -2.52 11.94
C LYS A 134 -3.70 -1.34 11.20
N ALA A 135 -3.26 -1.56 9.96
CA ALA A 135 -2.71 -0.49 9.14
C ALA A 135 -3.79 0.55 8.83
N PHE A 136 -5.00 0.13 8.50
CA PHE A 136 -6.12 1.02 8.24
C PHE A 136 -6.51 1.83 9.48
N GLU A 137 -6.48 1.20 10.66
CA GLU A 137 -6.70 1.92 11.93
C GLU A 137 -5.64 3.01 12.14
N LYS A 138 -4.38 2.72 11.79
CA LYS A 138 -3.31 3.71 11.89
C LYS A 138 -3.52 4.86 10.91
N ILE A 139 -3.93 4.55 9.68
CA ILE A 139 -4.26 5.57 8.69
C ILE A 139 -5.39 6.46 9.19
N LYS A 140 -6.43 5.87 9.78
CA LYS A 140 -7.54 6.60 10.38
C LYS A 140 -7.07 7.52 11.51
N GLU A 141 -6.29 6.98 12.42
CA GLU A 141 -5.73 7.75 13.53
C GLU A 141 -4.95 8.97 13.03
N LEU A 142 -4.04 8.76 12.07
CA LEU A 142 -3.22 9.84 11.52
C LEU A 142 -4.06 10.87 10.76
N SER A 143 -5.09 10.41 10.05
CA SER A 143 -5.95 11.29 9.24
C SER A 143 -6.85 12.17 10.12
N GLU A 144 -7.29 11.64 11.26
CA GLU A 144 -8.18 12.35 12.19
C GLU A 144 -7.45 13.27 13.16
N MET A 145 -6.13 13.21 13.19
CA MET A 145 -5.31 14.10 14.01
C MET A 145 -5.39 15.54 13.49
N ARG A 146 -5.48 16.49 14.41
CA ARG A 146 -5.55 17.91 14.09
C ARG A 146 -4.27 18.64 14.45
#